data_07dd0a82e8b6a639667e6dd89245c15c
#
_entry.id   07dd0a82e8b6a639667e6dd89245c15c
#
_cell.length_a   1.000
_cell.length_b   1.000
_cell.length_c   1.000
_cell.angle_alpha   90.00
_cell.angle_beta   90.00
_cell.angle_gamma   90.00
#
_symmetry.space_group_name_H-M   'P 1'
#
loop_
_entity.id
_entity.type
_entity.pdbx_description
1 polymer ?
#
loop_
_entity_poly.entity_id
_entity_poly.type
_entity_poly.pdbx_seq_one_letter_code
_entity_poly.pdbx_strand_id
1 'polypeptide(L)'
;MRLPSPTGATRHRVLSAVTLTAVLLVSTAATRASAASDAHPTSAAQQVWQTKISQLAKPARGCFKATYPDVEWHESACATPSMAPMTPRPAVPMNPRTGPRPMVVGNGDDISAKAPSGFIFNAIGSFDNVSGVTSVSSPPNGMGAPVANAYSLQLNTDFFVSTACNLSPDPNCRGWEQFIFANDGTSGLSFIQYWLIFYSAPCPGGWFTYGIHCYRNSPTGAVVPNQPITNLANLRVSGTANPGSDSVTTFVGLSAYTTPGGNYVNAAAGWKIAEFNVFGDGGGYSANFNPGASLTVRTRINYGGTAAPICVAQGFTGETNNLSFGSPPPPASPPGPAILVTENTTNSSTANCAFATAVGDTHEHTFSGLAYDFQASGDFVEARTGTGFEVEARKVSGAPNWPNASVNSCVATRTGSTSVVVALGPKLYVDGRLTTLTSGQLALPTGVVINRSGNTYTVVNGAGDSMKAAVNPNYIDLSVGLGTWPTTVRGLLGNPNNDVTKLEAADGTVFNVPLSFNDLYNVYGQSWRVPPTATLLAPCSGQIQTGNPSKPFFVNDLPPDLREQAQAVCVRAEIHQALLNNCTLDVAVLGEKAAQVYVGAIPPTLDGNPRQ
;
A
#
# COMPACT_ATOMS: atom_id res chain seq x y z
N MET A 1 8.70 78.84 -33.68
CA MET A 1 8.68 80.22 -33.22
C MET A 1 9.25 80.26 -31.81
N ARG A 2 10.44 80.85 -31.71
CA ARG A 2 11.05 81.60 -30.61
C ARG A 2 10.75 81.16 -29.14
N LEU A 3 11.83 80.70 -28.52
CA LEU A 3 12.28 80.97 -27.16
C LEU A 3 12.32 82.49 -26.86
N PRO A 4 12.39 82.96 -25.59
CA PRO A 4 13.72 82.88 -24.86
C PRO A 4 13.59 82.68 -23.34
N SER A 5 14.72 82.23 -22.78
CA SER A 5 15.33 82.48 -21.47
C SER A 5 15.84 83.95 -21.41
N PRO A 6 16.37 84.51 -20.30
CA PRO A 6 17.10 83.90 -19.18
C PRO A 6 17.09 84.69 -17.83
N THR A 7 18.04 84.33 -16.93
CA THR A 7 18.77 85.04 -15.83
C THR A 7 18.01 85.20 -14.49
N GLY A 8 18.63 85.13 -13.36
CA GLY A 8 20.05 85.20 -12.95
C GLY A 8 20.19 85.00 -11.41
N ALA A 9 21.37 84.81 -11.02
CA ALA A 9 21.90 84.45 -9.69
C ALA A 9 21.67 85.50 -8.58
N THR A 10 21.65 85.04 -7.30
CA THR A 10 22.59 85.67 -6.29
C THR A 10 22.68 84.78 -5.04
N ARG A 11 23.92 84.64 -4.59
CA ARG A 11 24.34 83.97 -3.33
C ARG A 11 24.06 84.82 -2.11
N HIS A 12 23.60 84.20 -1.00
CA HIS A 12 24.03 84.66 0.34
C HIS A 12 24.22 83.48 1.26
N ARG A 13 25.43 83.38 1.83
CA ARG A 13 25.77 82.52 2.98
C ARG A 13 25.30 83.21 4.24
N VAL A 14 24.64 82.42 5.15
CA VAL A 14 24.64 82.74 6.60
C VAL A 14 24.86 81.43 7.35
N LEU A 15 25.90 81.41 8.14
CA LEU A 15 26.16 80.44 9.24
C LEU A 15 25.18 80.67 10.38
N SER A 16 24.66 79.62 10.93
CA SER A 16 24.34 79.61 12.38
C SER A 16 24.08 78.20 12.92
N ALA A 17 24.89 77.91 13.91
CA ALA A 17 24.63 77.13 15.13
C ALA A 17 23.95 75.79 15.09
N VAL A 18 24.77 74.80 15.36
CA VAL A 18 24.41 73.44 15.76
C VAL A 18 23.87 73.49 17.19
N THR A 19 22.61 73.08 17.36
CA THR A 19 22.05 72.66 18.68
C THR A 19 21.77 71.18 18.61
N LEU A 20 22.57 70.39 19.30
CA LEU A 20 22.39 68.95 19.47
C LEU A 20 21.25 68.72 20.47
N THR A 21 20.08 68.33 20.01
CA THR A 21 19.03 67.77 20.86
C THR A 21 19.05 66.26 20.71
N ALA A 22 19.58 65.57 21.73
CA ALA A 22 19.52 64.10 21.82
C ALA A 22 18.07 63.68 22.10
N VAL A 23 17.43 63.14 21.05
CA VAL A 23 16.16 62.43 21.22
C VAL A 23 16.50 60.97 21.53
N LEU A 24 16.28 60.54 22.79
CA LEU A 24 16.26 59.15 23.21
C LEU A 24 15.07 58.46 22.50
N LEU A 25 15.34 57.74 21.41
CA LEU A 25 14.42 56.78 20.86
C LEU A 25 14.43 55.52 21.77
N VAL A 26 13.49 55.43 22.70
CA VAL A 26 13.13 54.16 23.37
C VAL A 26 12.49 53.28 22.32
N SER A 27 13.29 52.42 21.70
CA SER A 27 12.78 51.32 20.90
C SER A 27 12.12 50.29 21.80
N THR A 28 10.80 50.38 21.92
CA THR A 28 9.99 49.25 22.43
C THR A 28 10.10 48.16 21.38
N ALA A 29 10.98 47.19 21.64
CA ALA A 29 10.97 45.90 20.92
C ALA A 29 9.64 45.21 21.27
N ALA A 30 8.61 45.43 20.45
CA ALA A 30 7.45 44.60 20.43
C ALA A 30 7.93 43.23 19.98
N THR A 31 8.15 42.31 20.93
CA THR A 31 8.21 40.89 20.67
C THR A 31 6.92 40.49 19.95
N ARG A 32 6.96 40.48 18.63
CA ARG A 32 5.96 39.75 17.86
C ARG A 32 6.09 38.30 18.32
N ALA A 33 5.18 37.86 19.17
CA ALA A 33 4.88 36.46 19.30
C ALA A 33 4.56 35.96 17.88
N SER A 34 5.48 35.21 17.32
CA SER A 34 5.22 34.50 16.09
C SER A 34 4.04 33.60 16.38
N ALA A 35 2.85 33.98 15.90
CA ALA A 35 1.74 33.06 15.83
C ALA A 35 2.29 31.86 15.07
N ALA A 36 2.40 30.71 15.77
CA ALA A 36 2.67 29.45 15.11
C ALA A 36 1.61 29.34 14.03
N SER A 37 2.03 29.41 12.76
CA SER A 37 1.15 29.15 11.66
C SER A 37 0.61 27.73 11.89
N ASP A 38 -0.70 27.55 11.92
CA ASP A 38 -1.38 26.26 11.80
C ASP A 38 -1.06 25.68 10.40
N ALA A 39 0.22 25.36 10.16
CA ALA A 39 0.63 24.68 8.96
C ALA A 39 0.08 23.27 9.08
N HIS A 40 -0.90 22.95 8.25
CA HIS A 40 -1.35 21.57 8.08
C HIS A 40 -0.11 20.70 7.83
N PRO A 41 0.08 19.60 8.59
CA PRO A 41 1.24 18.76 8.42
C PRO A 41 1.29 18.23 6.98
N THR A 42 2.50 18.05 6.44
CA THR A 42 2.66 17.35 5.17
C THR A 42 2.10 15.94 5.30
N SER A 43 1.63 15.35 4.20
CA SER A 43 1.13 13.97 4.20
C SER A 43 2.15 12.98 4.82
N ALA A 44 3.44 13.20 4.62
CA ALA A 44 4.53 12.43 5.22
C ALA A 44 4.57 12.54 6.76
N ALA A 45 4.46 13.75 7.31
CA ALA A 45 4.44 13.95 8.76
C ALA A 45 3.20 13.30 9.41
N GLN A 46 2.05 13.38 8.76
CA GLN A 46 0.83 12.71 9.18
C GLN A 46 1.00 11.19 9.21
N GLN A 47 1.59 10.59 8.19
CA GLN A 47 1.83 9.15 8.11
C GLN A 47 2.80 8.66 9.19
N VAL A 48 3.88 9.42 9.45
CA VAL A 48 4.82 9.13 10.55
C VAL A 48 4.10 9.15 11.89
N TRP A 49 3.26 10.16 12.13
CA TRP A 49 2.47 10.25 13.34
C TRP A 49 1.50 9.08 13.48
N GLN A 50 0.73 8.76 12.44
CA GLN A 50 -0.21 7.63 12.45
C GLN A 50 0.52 6.29 12.71
N THR A 51 1.72 6.11 12.17
CA THR A 51 2.55 4.93 12.43
C THR A 51 2.94 4.86 13.91
N LYS A 52 3.38 5.97 14.52
CA LYS A 52 3.69 6.03 15.97
C LYS A 52 2.45 5.69 16.82
N ILE A 53 1.31 6.32 16.53
CA ILE A 53 0.05 6.05 17.25
C ILE A 53 -0.38 4.59 17.13
N SER A 54 -0.22 3.95 15.97
CA SER A 54 -0.58 2.54 15.81
C SER A 54 0.28 1.59 16.66
N GLN A 55 1.49 2.00 17.01
CA GLN A 55 2.45 1.24 17.81
C GLN A 55 2.36 1.51 19.32
N LEU A 56 1.70 2.61 19.72
CA LEU A 56 1.52 2.92 21.15
C LEU A 56 0.70 1.84 21.85
N ALA A 57 1.09 1.53 23.08
CA ALA A 57 0.28 0.70 23.97
C ALA A 57 -1.11 1.31 24.13
N LYS A 58 -2.15 0.48 23.97
CA LYS A 58 -3.52 0.94 24.11
C LYS A 58 -3.93 0.89 25.58
N PRO A 59 -4.70 1.89 26.06
CA PRO A 59 -5.27 1.83 27.40
C PRO A 59 -6.17 0.60 27.57
N ALA A 60 -6.19 0.03 28.77
CA ALA A 60 -6.87 -1.25 29.04
C ALA A 60 -8.40 -1.14 29.13
N ARG A 61 -8.96 0.05 29.34
CA ARG A 61 -10.42 0.31 29.48
C ARG A 61 -10.76 1.72 29.03
N GLY A 62 -11.98 1.91 28.55
CA GLY A 62 -12.48 3.22 28.12
C GLY A 62 -12.23 3.52 26.66
N CYS A 63 -12.47 4.76 26.27
CA CYS A 63 -12.29 5.24 24.91
C CYS A 63 -11.30 6.39 24.92
N PHE A 64 -10.44 6.45 23.92
CA PHE A 64 -9.36 7.42 23.90
C PHE A 64 -9.20 8.03 22.51
N LYS A 65 -8.66 9.25 22.51
CA LYS A 65 -8.32 10.01 21.31
C LYS A 65 -6.88 10.49 21.39
N ALA A 66 -6.18 10.45 20.28
CA ALA A 66 -4.93 11.18 20.06
C ALA A 66 -5.13 12.16 18.90
N THR A 67 -4.49 13.33 18.96
CA THR A 67 -4.58 14.35 17.90
C THR A 67 -3.18 14.86 17.58
N TYR A 68 -2.83 14.87 16.29
CA TYR A 68 -1.55 15.39 15.82
C TYR A 68 -1.26 16.81 16.38
N PRO A 69 -0.04 17.12 16.80
CA PRO A 69 1.17 16.28 16.78
C PRO A 69 1.38 15.41 18.03
N ASP A 70 0.43 15.43 18.96
CA ASP A 70 0.52 14.68 20.20
C ASP A 70 0.54 13.16 19.93
N VAL A 71 1.36 12.44 20.69
CA VAL A 71 1.52 10.97 20.60
C VAL A 71 1.07 10.29 21.90
N GLU A 72 0.16 10.92 22.66
CA GLU A 72 -0.45 10.40 23.88
C GLU A 72 -1.94 10.14 23.68
N TRP A 73 -2.48 9.18 24.45
CA TRP A 73 -3.89 8.87 24.48
C TRP A 73 -4.60 9.69 25.58
N HIS A 74 -5.58 10.47 25.19
CA HIS A 74 -6.46 11.22 26.09
C HIS A 74 -7.84 10.58 26.12
N GLU A 75 -8.48 10.55 27.29
CA GLU A 75 -9.85 10.04 27.42
C GLU A 75 -10.80 10.77 26.46
N SER A 76 -11.71 10.02 25.86
CA SER A 76 -12.72 10.53 24.95
C SER A 76 -14.07 9.87 25.18
N ALA A 77 -15.11 10.37 24.49
CA ALA A 77 -16.45 9.84 24.62
C ALA A 77 -16.54 8.37 24.20
N CYS A 78 -17.20 7.57 25.05
CA CYS A 78 -17.64 6.22 24.73
C CYS A 78 -19.14 6.19 24.45
N ALA A 79 -19.57 5.25 23.59
CA ALA A 79 -20.96 4.86 23.45
C ALA A 79 -21.09 3.33 23.46
N THR A 80 -22.28 2.85 23.74
CA THR A 80 -22.59 1.42 23.60
C THR A 80 -22.74 1.11 22.12
N PRO A 81 -22.01 0.12 21.58
CA PRO A 81 -22.21 -0.31 20.19
C PRO A 81 -23.64 -0.78 19.93
N SER A 82 -24.12 -0.53 18.72
CA SER A 82 -25.41 -1.05 18.24
C SER A 82 -25.46 -2.57 18.40
N MET A 83 -26.64 -3.07 18.71
CA MET A 83 -26.91 -4.52 18.76
C MET A 83 -27.08 -5.14 17.36
N ALA A 84 -26.94 -4.36 16.29
CA ALA A 84 -27.02 -4.89 14.94
C ALA A 84 -25.84 -5.86 14.68
N PRO A 85 -26.10 -7.08 14.21
CA PRO A 85 -25.03 -7.99 13.83
C PRO A 85 -24.38 -7.54 12.52
N MET A 86 -23.06 -7.48 12.51
CA MET A 86 -22.27 -7.44 11.28
C MET A 86 -22.12 -8.89 10.81
N THR A 87 -23.03 -9.34 9.97
CA THR A 87 -23.29 -10.76 9.77
C THR A 87 -22.14 -11.51 9.09
N PRO A 88 -21.87 -12.77 9.48
CA PRO A 88 -20.97 -13.62 8.73
C PRO A 88 -21.59 -13.99 7.38
N ARG A 89 -20.76 -14.23 6.40
CA ARG A 89 -21.22 -14.74 5.12
C ARG A 89 -21.83 -16.12 5.30
N PRO A 90 -23.01 -16.41 4.73
CA PRO A 90 -23.57 -17.74 4.75
C PRO A 90 -22.60 -18.74 4.12
N ALA A 91 -22.34 -19.85 4.78
CA ALA A 91 -21.59 -20.95 4.19
C ALA A 91 -22.33 -21.40 2.91
N VAL A 92 -21.73 -21.20 1.75
CA VAL A 92 -22.26 -21.76 0.51
C VAL A 92 -22.03 -23.27 0.58
N PRO A 93 -23.07 -24.11 0.48
CA PRO A 93 -22.87 -25.54 0.47
C PRO A 93 -21.87 -25.93 -0.62
N MET A 94 -20.83 -26.68 -0.26
CA MET A 94 -19.90 -27.23 -1.24
C MET A 94 -20.69 -28.09 -2.21
N ASN A 95 -20.69 -27.72 -3.49
CA ASN A 95 -21.18 -28.60 -4.53
C ASN A 95 -20.07 -29.62 -4.83
N PRO A 96 -20.28 -30.91 -4.54
CA PRO A 96 -19.24 -31.93 -4.74
C PRO A 96 -18.74 -32.05 -6.17
N ARG A 97 -19.47 -31.49 -7.15
CA ARG A 97 -19.14 -31.56 -8.58
C ARG A 97 -18.30 -30.40 -9.13
N THR A 98 -18.21 -29.28 -8.41
CA THR A 98 -17.52 -28.07 -8.92
C THR A 98 -16.34 -27.63 -8.06
N GLY A 99 -16.01 -28.35 -7.00
CA GLY A 99 -14.96 -27.95 -6.05
C GLY A 99 -15.35 -26.73 -5.20
N PRO A 100 -14.46 -26.24 -4.32
CA PRO A 100 -14.73 -25.06 -3.52
C PRO A 100 -14.87 -23.85 -4.46
N ARG A 101 -16.03 -23.20 -4.46
CA ARG A 101 -16.17 -21.89 -5.11
C ARG A 101 -15.38 -20.85 -4.30
N PRO A 102 -14.65 -19.96 -4.95
CA PRO A 102 -14.08 -18.80 -4.29
C PRO A 102 -15.19 -18.08 -3.52
N MET A 103 -14.94 -17.74 -2.26
CA MET A 103 -15.87 -16.90 -1.51
C MET A 103 -15.72 -15.49 -2.05
N VAL A 104 -16.80 -14.91 -2.54
CA VAL A 104 -16.89 -13.59 -3.15
C VAL A 104 -17.71 -12.70 -2.21
N VAL A 105 -17.31 -11.46 -2.01
CA VAL A 105 -18.03 -10.47 -1.21
C VAL A 105 -18.90 -9.61 -2.12
N GLY A 106 -20.18 -9.52 -1.80
CA GLY A 106 -21.13 -8.73 -2.57
C GLY A 106 -21.24 -9.13 -4.04
N ASN A 107 -21.36 -8.13 -4.90
CA ASN A 107 -21.26 -8.29 -6.34
C ASN A 107 -19.81 -8.26 -6.82
N GLY A 108 -18.93 -7.84 -5.93
CA GLY A 108 -17.51 -7.79 -6.16
C GLY A 108 -16.80 -8.93 -5.49
N ASP A 109 -15.56 -8.85 -5.56
CA ASP A 109 -14.63 -9.79 -4.99
C ASP A 109 -13.93 -9.10 -3.84
N ASP A 110 -13.58 -9.84 -2.82
CA ASP A 110 -12.75 -9.33 -1.76
C ASP A 110 -11.43 -10.09 -1.73
N ILE A 111 -10.35 -9.36 -1.58
CA ILE A 111 -9.00 -9.90 -1.54
C ILE A 111 -8.42 -9.68 -0.16
N SER A 112 -8.07 -10.78 0.47
CA SER A 112 -7.55 -10.82 1.82
C SER A 112 -6.05 -11.08 1.85
N ALA A 113 -5.37 -10.50 2.85
CA ALA A 113 -3.95 -10.72 3.11
C ALA A 113 -3.76 -11.91 4.06
N LYS A 114 -3.17 -13.01 3.57
CA LYS A 114 -2.86 -14.20 4.39
C LYS A 114 -1.41 -14.18 4.85
N ALA A 115 -1.19 -14.37 6.14
CA ALA A 115 0.14 -14.56 6.70
C ALA A 115 0.79 -15.85 6.17
N PRO A 116 2.02 -15.80 5.64
CA PRO A 116 2.72 -16.99 5.15
C PRO A 116 3.05 -17.99 6.27
N SER A 117 3.18 -17.50 7.51
CA SER A 117 3.49 -18.30 8.70
C SER A 117 3.02 -17.58 9.96
N GLY A 118 2.86 -18.30 11.07
CA GLY A 118 2.46 -17.72 12.35
C GLY A 118 1.04 -17.16 12.37
N PHE A 119 0.81 -16.17 13.22
CA PHE A 119 -0.48 -15.51 13.40
C PHE A 119 -0.33 -13.99 13.27
N ILE A 120 -1.36 -13.36 12.73
CA ILE A 120 -1.46 -11.90 12.65
C ILE A 120 -1.76 -11.37 14.05
N PHE A 121 -1.00 -10.41 14.52
CA PHE A 121 -1.27 -9.72 15.78
C PHE A 121 -1.71 -8.26 15.58
N ASN A 122 -1.51 -7.73 14.39
CA ASN A 122 -2.02 -6.43 13.99
C ASN A 122 -2.25 -6.41 12.48
N ALA A 123 -3.35 -5.80 12.06
CA ALA A 123 -3.58 -5.45 10.68
C ALA A 123 -4.13 -4.03 10.56
N ILE A 124 -3.97 -3.45 9.37
CA ILE A 124 -4.37 -2.09 9.07
C ILE A 124 -4.97 -2.06 7.68
N GLY A 125 -6.22 -1.59 7.61
CA GLY A 125 -6.94 -1.30 6.39
C GLY A 125 -6.94 0.19 6.07
N SER A 126 -6.76 0.56 4.81
CA SER A 126 -6.69 1.95 4.35
C SER A 126 -6.95 2.04 2.84
N PHE A 127 -7.00 3.25 2.31
CA PHE A 127 -7.24 3.52 0.90
C PHE A 127 -6.10 4.35 0.32
N ASP A 128 -5.43 3.81 -0.69
CA ASP A 128 -4.33 4.51 -1.39
C ASP A 128 -4.85 5.47 -2.46
N ASN A 129 -6.00 5.14 -3.04
CA ASN A 129 -6.70 6.01 -3.98
C ASN A 129 -8.20 5.94 -3.75
N VAL A 130 -8.86 7.09 -3.81
CA VAL A 130 -10.32 7.25 -3.78
C VAL A 130 -10.67 8.20 -4.92
N SER A 131 -11.29 7.69 -5.97
CA SER A 131 -11.59 8.45 -7.19
C SER A 131 -13.06 8.34 -7.56
N GLY A 132 -13.65 9.45 -8.00
CA GLY A 132 -15.05 9.50 -8.43
C GLY A 132 -16.08 9.24 -7.33
N VAL A 133 -15.66 9.10 -6.06
CA VAL A 133 -16.56 8.86 -4.93
C VAL A 133 -17.21 10.16 -4.50
N THR A 134 -18.53 10.24 -4.66
CA THR A 134 -19.33 11.41 -4.26
C THR A 134 -20.44 11.07 -3.28
N SER A 135 -20.89 9.81 -3.24
CA SER A 135 -21.93 9.33 -2.33
C SER A 135 -21.82 7.84 -2.05
N VAL A 136 -22.31 7.45 -0.88
CA VAL A 136 -22.60 6.07 -0.50
C VAL A 136 -23.89 6.06 0.32
N SER A 137 -24.62 4.96 0.30
CA SER A 137 -25.78 4.75 1.17
C SER A 137 -25.97 3.29 1.53
N SER A 138 -26.43 3.06 2.76
CA SER A 138 -26.96 1.76 3.23
C SER A 138 -28.00 1.99 4.33
N PRO A 139 -28.80 1.00 4.72
CA PRO A 139 -29.62 1.09 5.92
C PRO A 139 -28.77 1.22 7.17
N PRO A 140 -28.93 2.27 8.00
CA PRO A 140 -28.15 2.46 9.21
C PRO A 140 -28.45 1.34 10.22
N ASN A 141 -27.42 0.76 10.83
CA ASN A 141 -27.50 -0.39 11.73
C ASN A 141 -28.31 -1.57 11.14
N GLY A 142 -28.28 -1.74 9.83
CA GLY A 142 -29.01 -2.81 9.13
C GLY A 142 -30.53 -2.70 9.21
N MET A 143 -31.10 -1.51 9.39
CA MET A 143 -32.54 -1.32 9.53
C MET A 143 -33.04 -0.11 8.76
N GLY A 144 -34.26 -0.21 8.21
CA GLY A 144 -34.95 0.90 7.56
C GLY A 144 -34.52 1.16 6.13
N ALA A 145 -34.76 2.38 5.65
CA ALA A 145 -34.38 2.83 4.32
C ALA A 145 -32.90 3.21 4.29
N PRO A 146 -32.22 3.08 3.14
CA PRO A 146 -30.85 3.56 2.99
C PRO A 146 -30.72 5.06 3.31
N VAL A 147 -29.69 5.42 4.06
CA VAL A 147 -29.35 6.79 4.44
C VAL A 147 -28.00 7.14 3.83
N ALA A 148 -27.86 8.38 3.37
CA ALA A 148 -26.61 8.88 2.84
C ALA A 148 -25.49 8.87 3.90
N ASN A 149 -24.30 8.42 3.51
CA ASN A 149 -23.15 8.23 4.38
C ASN A 149 -23.34 7.18 5.50
N ALA A 150 -24.35 6.31 5.42
CA ALA A 150 -24.37 5.09 6.23
C ALA A 150 -23.52 4.01 5.56
N TYR A 151 -22.48 3.55 6.25
CA TYR A 151 -21.53 2.52 5.81
C TYR A 151 -20.68 2.06 6.99
N SER A 152 -20.00 0.94 6.82
CA SER A 152 -18.95 0.52 7.76
C SER A 152 -17.62 0.28 7.06
N LEU A 153 -16.52 0.50 7.78
CA LEU A 153 -15.20 -0.03 7.45
C LEU A 153 -14.97 -1.21 8.37
N GLN A 154 -14.72 -2.37 7.81
CA GLN A 154 -14.48 -3.57 8.59
C GLN A 154 -13.12 -4.16 8.24
N LEU A 155 -12.35 -4.43 9.28
CA LEU A 155 -11.13 -5.22 9.21
C LEU A 155 -11.41 -6.52 9.95
N ASN A 156 -11.54 -7.60 9.21
CA ASN A 156 -12.02 -8.89 9.70
C ASN A 156 -10.89 -9.91 9.78
N THR A 157 -10.94 -10.78 10.79
CA THR A 157 -10.12 -12.00 10.83
C THR A 157 -10.70 -13.06 9.91
N ASP A 158 -9.97 -14.15 9.65
CA ASP A 158 -10.56 -15.40 9.16
C ASP A 158 -11.37 -16.12 10.25
N PHE A 159 -12.06 -17.18 9.87
CA PHE A 159 -12.68 -18.12 10.81
C PHE A 159 -11.61 -19.07 11.34
N PHE A 160 -11.21 -18.93 12.60
CA PHE A 160 -10.10 -19.67 13.18
C PHE A 160 -10.53 -20.60 14.32
N VAL A 161 -9.71 -21.58 14.64
CA VAL A 161 -9.92 -22.45 15.81
C VAL A 161 -9.78 -21.62 17.08
N SER A 162 -10.80 -21.61 17.91
CA SER A 162 -10.87 -20.81 19.14
C SER A 162 -11.18 -21.68 20.36
N THR A 163 -10.51 -21.41 21.46
CA THR A 163 -10.82 -22.04 22.75
C THR A 163 -12.21 -21.65 23.28
N ALA A 164 -12.78 -20.54 22.82
CA ALA A 164 -14.15 -20.16 23.15
C ALA A 164 -15.20 -21.12 22.56
N CYS A 165 -14.82 -21.96 21.61
CA CYS A 165 -15.67 -23.03 21.05
C CYS A 165 -15.67 -24.34 21.86
N ASN A 166 -14.89 -24.46 22.94
CA ASN A 166 -14.75 -25.73 23.69
C ASN A 166 -16.06 -26.29 24.26
N LEU A 167 -17.07 -25.44 24.46
CA LEU A 167 -18.39 -25.87 24.93
C LEU A 167 -19.42 -26.04 23.80
N SER A 168 -19.04 -25.80 22.55
CA SER A 168 -19.88 -26.07 21.39
C SER A 168 -19.97 -27.57 21.12
N PRO A 169 -21.17 -28.14 20.83
CA PRO A 169 -21.30 -29.50 20.35
C PRO A 169 -20.87 -29.67 18.89
N ASP A 170 -20.69 -28.58 18.14
CA ASP A 170 -20.32 -28.61 16.75
C ASP A 170 -18.80 -28.52 16.59
N PRO A 171 -18.10 -29.52 16.02
CA PRO A 171 -16.66 -29.51 15.81
C PRO A 171 -16.22 -28.46 14.78
N ASN A 172 -17.15 -27.89 14.01
CA ASN A 172 -16.88 -26.81 13.07
C ASN A 172 -16.97 -25.41 13.69
N CYS A 173 -17.23 -25.30 15.01
CA CYS A 173 -17.22 -24.01 15.68
C CYS A 173 -15.90 -23.29 15.47
N ARG A 174 -15.96 -21.98 15.13
CA ARG A 174 -14.81 -21.10 14.90
C ARG A 174 -15.01 -19.76 15.57
N GLY A 175 -13.92 -19.17 16.05
CA GLY A 175 -13.85 -17.76 16.41
C GLY A 175 -13.76 -16.90 15.17
N TRP A 176 -14.35 -15.71 15.23
CA TRP A 176 -14.22 -14.66 14.24
C TRP A 176 -14.29 -13.30 14.94
N GLU A 177 -13.46 -12.36 14.49
CA GLU A 177 -13.39 -11.03 15.10
C GLU A 177 -13.37 -9.96 14.03
N GLN A 178 -14.14 -8.90 14.26
CA GLN A 178 -14.30 -7.77 13.36
C GLN A 178 -13.91 -6.48 14.09
N PHE A 179 -12.94 -5.77 13.56
CA PHE A 179 -12.55 -4.43 13.98
C PHE A 179 -13.28 -3.43 13.10
N ILE A 180 -14.21 -2.67 13.67
CA ILE A 180 -15.24 -1.96 12.92
C ILE A 180 -15.14 -0.45 13.20
N PHE A 181 -15.29 0.34 12.14
CA PHE A 181 -15.79 1.70 12.19
C PHE A 181 -17.14 1.71 11.46
N ALA A 182 -18.22 1.98 12.16
CA ALA A 182 -19.54 2.14 11.60
C ALA A 182 -19.94 3.62 11.60
N ASN A 183 -20.50 4.10 10.48
CA ASN A 183 -21.01 5.45 10.30
C ASN A 183 -22.48 5.37 9.88
N ASP A 184 -23.40 5.85 10.72
CA ASP A 184 -24.85 5.75 10.51
C ASP A 184 -25.42 6.90 9.65
N GLY A 185 -24.56 7.78 9.12
CA GLY A 185 -24.91 8.98 8.39
C GLY A 185 -25.00 10.23 9.28
N THR A 186 -25.02 10.09 10.60
CA THR A 186 -25.08 11.19 11.59
C THR A 186 -23.93 11.17 12.56
N SER A 187 -23.45 10.00 12.91
CA SER A 187 -22.37 9.75 13.86
C SER A 187 -21.54 8.54 13.45
N GLY A 188 -20.33 8.47 13.97
CA GLY A 188 -19.44 7.31 13.80
C GLY A 188 -19.14 6.63 15.14
N LEU A 189 -18.89 5.33 15.10
CA LEU A 189 -18.48 4.54 16.24
C LEU A 189 -17.41 3.52 15.85
N SER A 190 -16.33 3.44 16.62
CA SER A 190 -15.30 2.42 16.45
C SER A 190 -15.42 1.40 17.58
N PHE A 191 -15.61 0.12 17.24
CA PHE A 191 -15.85 -0.97 18.19
C PHE A 191 -15.39 -2.32 17.62
N ILE A 192 -15.44 -3.37 18.44
CA ILE A 192 -15.13 -4.74 18.02
C ILE A 192 -16.37 -5.59 18.16
N GLN A 193 -16.65 -6.45 17.16
CA GLN A 193 -17.66 -7.48 17.23
C GLN A 193 -17.00 -8.87 17.14
N TYR A 194 -17.37 -9.76 18.06
CA TYR A 194 -16.83 -11.10 18.21
C TYR A 194 -17.90 -12.12 17.87
N TRP A 195 -17.53 -13.23 17.27
CA TRP A 195 -18.41 -14.28 16.83
C TRP A 195 -17.92 -15.66 17.22
N LEU A 196 -18.87 -16.53 17.56
CA LEU A 196 -18.70 -17.98 17.58
C LEU A 196 -19.53 -18.55 16.42
N ILE A 197 -18.87 -18.82 15.32
CA ILE A 197 -19.47 -19.32 14.09
C ILE A 197 -19.76 -20.81 14.27
N PHE A 198 -20.97 -21.27 13.94
CA PHE A 198 -21.44 -22.64 14.15
C PHE A 198 -21.33 -23.09 15.62
N TYR A 199 -21.71 -22.22 16.55
CA TYR A 199 -21.73 -22.60 17.96
C TYR A 199 -22.79 -23.70 18.27
N SER A 200 -23.92 -23.67 17.58
CA SER A 200 -24.95 -24.72 17.52
C SER A 200 -25.49 -25.18 18.89
N ALA A 201 -25.44 -24.31 19.91
CA ALA A 201 -25.95 -24.48 21.27
C ALA A 201 -26.45 -23.12 21.80
N PRO A 202 -27.16 -23.06 22.95
CA PRO A 202 -27.46 -21.79 23.58
C PRO A 202 -26.20 -20.97 23.83
N CYS A 203 -26.22 -19.71 23.42
CA CYS A 203 -25.05 -18.87 23.50
C CYS A 203 -24.59 -18.63 24.95
N PRO A 204 -23.28 -18.52 25.21
CA PRO A 204 -22.74 -18.22 26.53
C PRO A 204 -23.30 -16.91 27.11
N GLY A 205 -23.23 -16.73 28.42
CA GLY A 205 -23.70 -15.51 29.07
C GLY A 205 -23.02 -14.26 28.49
N GLY A 206 -23.81 -13.23 28.15
CA GLY A 206 -23.32 -11.99 27.51
C GLY A 206 -23.11 -12.06 25.99
N TRP A 207 -23.51 -13.17 25.37
CA TRP A 207 -23.54 -13.31 23.91
C TRP A 207 -24.99 -13.33 23.41
N PHE A 208 -25.18 -12.81 22.19
CA PHE A 208 -26.46 -12.76 21.49
C PHE A 208 -26.54 -13.90 20.47
N THR A 209 -27.75 -14.38 20.21
CA THR A 209 -27.99 -15.46 19.24
C THR A 209 -28.24 -14.90 17.85
N TYR A 210 -27.59 -15.47 16.85
CA TYR A 210 -27.84 -15.23 15.42
C TYR A 210 -27.90 -16.59 14.70
N GLY A 211 -29.07 -17.13 14.53
CA GLY A 211 -29.26 -18.49 14.01
C GLY A 211 -28.53 -19.53 14.87
N ILE A 212 -27.57 -20.25 14.28
CA ILE A 212 -26.69 -21.21 14.96
C ILE A 212 -25.38 -20.57 15.45
N HIS A 213 -25.24 -19.28 15.32
CA HIS A 213 -24.05 -18.50 15.70
C HIS A 213 -24.32 -17.70 16.96
N CYS A 214 -23.24 -17.31 17.64
CA CYS A 214 -23.31 -16.37 18.74
C CYS A 214 -22.41 -15.16 18.44
N TYR A 215 -22.84 -13.95 18.82
CA TYR A 215 -22.02 -12.76 18.69
C TYR A 215 -22.11 -11.88 19.94
N ARG A 216 -21.12 -11.02 20.10
CA ARG A 216 -21.10 -9.96 21.12
C ARG A 216 -20.24 -8.80 20.66
N ASN A 217 -20.53 -7.61 21.18
CA ASN A 217 -19.69 -6.43 20.96
C ASN A 217 -18.66 -6.23 22.09
N SER A 218 -17.63 -5.42 21.82
CA SER A 218 -16.82 -4.82 22.89
C SER A 218 -17.71 -4.05 23.86
N PRO A 219 -17.34 -3.92 25.15
CA PRO A 219 -18.17 -3.26 26.15
C PRO A 219 -18.50 -1.81 25.82
N THR A 220 -17.60 -1.13 25.12
CA THR A 220 -17.73 0.25 24.67
C THR A 220 -17.22 0.38 23.24
N GLY A 221 -17.67 1.44 22.55
CA GLY A 221 -17.12 1.92 21.29
C GLY A 221 -16.65 3.35 21.44
N ALA A 222 -15.55 3.72 20.80
CA ALA A 222 -15.07 5.10 20.76
C ALA A 222 -15.92 5.92 19.80
N VAL A 223 -16.47 7.02 20.28
CA VAL A 223 -17.26 7.94 19.45
C VAL A 223 -16.34 8.67 18.48
N VAL A 224 -16.64 8.55 17.21
CA VAL A 224 -15.95 9.21 16.09
C VAL A 224 -16.92 10.21 15.45
N PRO A 225 -16.50 11.42 15.11
CA PRO A 225 -17.37 12.34 14.36
C PRO A 225 -17.87 11.72 13.05
N ASN A 226 -19.08 12.10 12.63
CA ASN A 226 -19.63 11.67 11.33
C ASN A 226 -18.61 11.89 10.20
N GLN A 227 -18.43 10.87 9.39
CA GLN A 227 -17.50 10.88 8.26
C GLN A 227 -18.28 10.76 6.95
N PRO A 228 -18.42 11.85 6.18
CA PRO A 228 -18.95 11.72 4.82
C PRO A 228 -18.01 10.82 3.99
N ILE A 229 -18.58 10.03 3.09
CA ILE A 229 -17.80 9.08 2.27
C ILE A 229 -16.71 9.77 1.42
N THR A 230 -16.90 11.05 1.10
CA THR A 230 -15.90 11.87 0.41
C THR A 230 -14.61 12.08 1.22
N ASN A 231 -14.65 11.77 2.54
CA ASN A 231 -13.47 11.79 3.40
C ASN A 231 -12.75 10.42 3.48
N LEU A 232 -13.17 9.43 2.71
CA LEU A 232 -12.71 8.04 2.79
C LEU A 232 -11.18 7.91 2.69
N ALA A 233 -10.52 8.71 1.86
CA ALA A 233 -9.06 8.73 1.72
C ALA A 233 -8.30 9.05 3.02
N ASN A 234 -8.95 9.71 3.98
CA ASN A 234 -8.38 10.06 5.28
C ASN A 234 -8.71 9.04 6.39
N LEU A 235 -9.48 7.99 6.05
CA LEU A 235 -9.92 6.96 7.00
C LEU A 235 -9.00 5.75 6.96
N ARG A 236 -8.85 5.12 8.12
CA ARG A 236 -8.04 3.93 8.28
C ARG A 236 -8.51 3.19 9.54
N VAL A 237 -8.57 1.86 9.48
CA VAL A 237 -8.89 1.00 10.62
C VAL A 237 -7.70 0.12 10.95
N SER A 238 -7.31 0.07 12.21
CA SER A 238 -6.29 -0.84 12.73
C SER A 238 -6.90 -1.75 13.79
N GLY A 239 -6.75 -3.06 13.59
CA GLY A 239 -7.08 -4.09 14.56
C GLY A 239 -5.82 -4.66 15.19
N THR A 240 -5.83 -4.86 16.50
CA THR A 240 -4.72 -5.48 17.24
C THR A 240 -5.27 -6.60 18.11
N ALA A 241 -4.75 -7.81 17.93
CA ALA A 241 -5.07 -8.99 18.71
C ALA A 241 -3.92 -9.31 19.68
N ASN A 242 -4.21 -9.26 20.98
CA ASN A 242 -3.25 -9.57 22.04
C ASN A 242 -3.80 -10.65 22.97
N PRO A 243 -2.94 -11.46 23.61
CA PRO A 243 -3.41 -12.50 24.55
C PRO A 243 -4.25 -11.98 25.72
N GLY A 244 -4.13 -10.70 26.06
CA GLY A 244 -4.86 -10.10 27.20
C GLY A 244 -6.05 -9.24 26.81
N SER A 245 -5.99 -8.55 25.68
CA SER A 245 -7.02 -7.60 25.25
C SER A 245 -6.81 -7.21 23.80
N ASP A 246 -7.86 -7.32 22.99
CA ASP A 246 -7.88 -6.85 21.63
C ASP A 246 -8.19 -5.34 21.60
N SER A 247 -7.90 -4.66 20.51
CA SER A 247 -8.22 -3.24 20.37
C SER A 247 -8.45 -2.84 18.93
N VAL A 248 -9.34 -1.88 18.72
CA VAL A 248 -9.55 -1.22 17.44
C VAL A 248 -9.13 0.25 17.53
N THR A 249 -8.53 0.76 16.46
CA THR A 249 -8.21 2.17 16.30
C THR A 249 -8.68 2.66 14.94
N THR A 250 -9.53 3.68 14.93
CA THR A 250 -9.95 4.38 13.70
C THR A 250 -9.20 5.70 13.60
N PHE A 251 -8.50 5.90 12.48
CA PHE A 251 -7.83 7.16 12.14
C PHE A 251 -8.74 7.98 11.23
N VAL A 252 -8.82 9.27 11.53
CA VAL A 252 -9.52 10.28 10.75
C VAL A 252 -8.58 11.46 10.55
N GLY A 253 -7.85 11.48 9.45
CA GLY A 253 -6.87 12.53 9.17
C GLY A 253 -5.84 12.68 10.29
N LEU A 254 -5.95 13.76 11.06
CA LEU A 254 -5.06 14.13 12.17
C LEU A 254 -5.53 13.64 13.54
N SER A 255 -6.55 12.81 13.59
CA SER A 255 -7.08 12.24 14.82
C SER A 255 -7.09 10.72 14.77
N ALA A 256 -6.91 10.08 15.91
CA ALA A 256 -7.05 8.65 16.10
C ALA A 256 -7.98 8.38 17.27
N TYR A 257 -8.90 7.45 17.14
CA TYR A 257 -9.87 7.05 18.15
C TYR A 257 -9.70 5.58 18.44
N THR A 258 -9.56 5.19 19.70
CA THR A 258 -9.31 3.80 20.08
C THR A 258 -10.20 3.35 21.23
N THR A 259 -10.59 2.08 21.20
CA THR A 259 -11.21 1.37 22.32
C THR A 259 -10.62 -0.03 22.44
N PRO A 260 -10.32 -0.50 23.67
CA PRO A 260 -10.01 -1.89 23.90
C PRO A 260 -11.27 -2.73 23.91
N GLY A 261 -11.12 -3.99 23.55
CA GLY A 261 -12.11 -5.07 23.76
C GLY A 261 -11.58 -6.12 24.71
N GLY A 262 -12.33 -7.19 24.91
CA GLY A 262 -11.85 -8.38 25.62
C GLY A 262 -11.24 -9.38 24.63
N ASN A 263 -10.35 -10.24 25.09
CA ASN A 263 -9.89 -11.38 24.30
C ASN A 263 -10.97 -12.52 24.35
N TYR A 264 -12.10 -12.30 23.67
CA TYR A 264 -13.26 -13.21 23.79
C TYR A 264 -13.19 -14.43 22.89
N VAL A 265 -12.44 -14.35 21.79
CA VAL A 265 -12.31 -15.45 20.82
C VAL A 265 -10.87 -15.91 20.64
N ASN A 266 -9.92 -15.29 21.34
CA ASN A 266 -8.49 -15.61 21.30
C ASN A 266 -7.87 -15.47 19.89
N ALA A 267 -8.13 -14.34 19.25
CA ALA A 267 -7.66 -14.05 17.89
C ALA A 267 -6.12 -14.09 17.78
N ALA A 268 -5.39 -13.65 18.81
CA ALA A 268 -3.93 -13.69 18.83
C ALA A 268 -3.33 -15.09 18.62
N ALA A 269 -4.08 -16.16 18.88
CA ALA A 269 -3.66 -17.56 18.72
C ALA A 269 -4.25 -18.23 17.47
N GLY A 270 -4.99 -17.50 16.62
CA GLY A 270 -5.69 -18.11 15.49
C GLY A 270 -5.72 -17.31 14.20
N TRP A 271 -5.62 -15.98 14.28
CA TRP A 271 -5.78 -15.08 13.13
C TRP A 271 -4.68 -15.25 12.08
N LYS A 272 -5.06 -15.62 10.86
CA LYS A 272 -4.13 -15.86 9.75
C LYS A 272 -4.42 -15.06 8.49
N ILE A 273 -5.66 -14.61 8.31
CA ILE A 273 -6.09 -13.89 7.12
C ILE A 273 -6.82 -12.62 7.57
N ALA A 274 -6.45 -11.49 6.99
CA ALA A 274 -7.10 -10.20 7.21
C ALA A 274 -7.85 -9.76 5.95
N GLU A 275 -9.14 -9.49 6.09
CA GLU A 275 -10.03 -8.88 5.11
C GLU A 275 -10.26 -7.42 5.50
N PHE A 276 -10.25 -6.49 4.53
CA PHE A 276 -10.62 -5.10 4.78
C PHE A 276 -11.30 -4.49 3.58
N ASN A 277 -12.44 -3.83 3.81
CA ASN A 277 -13.15 -3.06 2.78
C ASN A 277 -14.18 -2.09 3.40
N VAL A 278 -14.92 -1.39 2.50
CA VAL A 278 -16.14 -0.65 2.81
C VAL A 278 -17.34 -1.57 2.64
N PHE A 279 -18.20 -1.65 3.64
CA PHE A 279 -19.41 -2.49 3.66
C PHE A 279 -20.63 -1.69 4.09
N GLY A 280 -21.82 -2.29 3.94
CA GLY A 280 -23.04 -1.76 4.54
C GLY A 280 -22.93 -1.65 6.07
N ASP A 281 -23.81 -0.89 6.66
CA ASP A 281 -23.83 -0.64 8.11
C ASP A 281 -24.67 -1.70 8.85
N GLY A 282 -24.22 -2.97 8.76
CA GLY A 282 -24.83 -4.10 9.46
C GLY A 282 -25.98 -4.78 8.73
N GLY A 283 -26.45 -5.89 9.29
CA GLY A 283 -27.65 -6.63 8.87
C GLY A 283 -27.57 -7.33 7.50
N GLY A 284 -26.38 -7.50 6.93
CA GLY A 284 -26.21 -8.12 5.62
C GLY A 284 -26.50 -7.18 4.43
N TYR A 285 -26.46 -5.87 4.64
CA TYR A 285 -26.75 -4.88 3.61
C TYR A 285 -25.50 -4.42 2.83
N SER A 286 -25.75 -3.79 1.68
CA SER A 286 -24.71 -3.29 0.78
C SER A 286 -24.47 -1.80 0.98
N ALA A 287 -23.19 -1.38 0.97
CA ALA A 287 -22.79 0.00 0.76
C ALA A 287 -22.89 0.33 -0.74
N ASN A 288 -23.83 1.17 -1.13
CA ASN A 288 -24.08 1.49 -2.52
C ASN A 288 -23.39 2.81 -2.88
N PHE A 289 -22.29 2.74 -3.57
CA PHE A 289 -21.54 3.87 -4.12
C PHE A 289 -22.21 4.39 -5.38
N ASN A 290 -21.97 5.69 -5.66
CA ASN A 290 -22.36 6.30 -6.93
C ASN A 290 -21.64 5.66 -8.12
N PRO A 291 -22.25 5.68 -9.33
CA PRO A 291 -21.58 5.26 -10.55
C PRO A 291 -20.26 6.01 -10.78
N GLY A 292 -19.22 5.32 -11.24
CA GLY A 292 -17.90 5.88 -11.49
C GLY A 292 -16.98 5.93 -10.25
N ALA A 293 -17.43 5.45 -9.09
CA ALA A 293 -16.58 5.31 -7.92
C ALA A 293 -15.51 4.24 -8.13
N SER A 294 -14.29 4.51 -7.71
CA SER A 294 -13.15 3.60 -7.74
C SER A 294 -12.30 3.76 -6.48
N LEU A 295 -11.91 2.66 -5.87
CA LEU A 295 -11.07 2.58 -4.68
C LEU A 295 -9.83 1.74 -4.95
N THR A 296 -8.69 2.14 -4.38
CA THR A 296 -7.55 1.24 -4.17
C THR A 296 -7.45 0.95 -2.69
N VAL A 297 -7.81 -0.27 -2.33
CA VAL A 297 -7.83 -0.77 -0.96
C VAL A 297 -6.46 -1.34 -0.61
N ARG A 298 -5.93 -0.98 0.55
CA ARG A 298 -4.69 -1.52 1.12
C ARG A 298 -5.01 -2.31 2.38
N THR A 299 -4.51 -3.55 2.45
CA THR A 299 -4.52 -4.35 3.67
C THR A 299 -3.10 -4.72 4.05
N ARG A 300 -2.64 -4.18 5.19
CA ARG A 300 -1.33 -4.49 5.77
C ARG A 300 -1.50 -5.42 6.95
N ILE A 301 -0.64 -6.43 7.06
CA ILE A 301 -0.61 -7.36 8.19
C ILE A 301 0.74 -7.31 8.92
N ASN A 302 0.72 -7.57 10.21
CA ASN A 302 1.90 -7.76 11.04
C ASN A 302 1.76 -9.12 11.77
N TYR A 303 2.63 -10.06 11.44
CA TYR A 303 2.61 -11.44 11.94
C TYR A 303 3.99 -11.87 12.48
N GLY A 304 4.89 -10.89 12.70
CA GLY A 304 6.25 -11.12 13.21
C GLY A 304 7.26 -11.60 12.16
N GLY A 305 6.82 -11.84 10.91
CA GLY A 305 7.68 -12.21 9.79
C GLY A 305 7.92 -11.06 8.82
N THR A 306 8.85 -11.26 7.90
CA THR A 306 9.23 -10.29 6.86
C THR A 306 8.87 -10.77 5.45
N ALA A 307 8.35 -12.00 5.30
CA ALA A 307 7.90 -12.50 4.00
C ALA A 307 6.60 -11.78 3.56
N ALA A 308 6.41 -11.68 2.26
CA ALA A 308 5.22 -11.09 1.69
C ALA A 308 3.95 -11.86 2.10
N PRO A 309 2.82 -11.19 2.36
CA PRO A 309 1.55 -11.88 2.53
C PRO A 309 1.13 -12.58 1.24
N ILE A 310 0.36 -13.65 1.41
CA ILE A 310 -0.30 -14.33 0.28
C ILE A 310 -1.63 -13.64 0.06
N CYS A 311 -1.89 -13.25 -1.16
CA CYS A 311 -3.16 -12.68 -1.58
C CYS A 311 -4.17 -13.78 -1.86
N VAL A 312 -5.30 -13.76 -1.23
CA VAL A 312 -6.35 -14.78 -1.40
C VAL A 312 -7.70 -14.12 -1.66
N ALA A 313 -8.44 -14.67 -2.62
CA ALA A 313 -9.80 -14.24 -2.91
C ALA A 313 -10.75 -14.87 -1.88
N GLN A 314 -11.03 -14.16 -0.80
CA GLN A 314 -11.91 -14.60 0.28
C GLN A 314 -12.62 -13.41 0.89
N GLY A 315 -13.90 -13.59 1.23
CA GLY A 315 -14.69 -12.66 2.00
C GLY A 315 -15.39 -13.38 3.14
N PHE A 316 -15.44 -12.74 4.30
CA PHE A 316 -15.98 -13.34 5.53
C PHE A 316 -17.24 -12.65 6.03
N THR A 317 -17.47 -11.39 5.66
CA THR A 317 -18.67 -10.64 6.04
C THR A 317 -19.84 -10.91 5.11
N GLY A 318 -21.06 -10.79 5.62
CA GLY A 318 -22.31 -10.80 4.85
C GLY A 318 -22.70 -9.43 4.34
N GLU A 319 -22.16 -8.34 4.93
CA GLU A 319 -22.26 -7.00 4.38
C GLU A 319 -21.45 -6.93 3.09
N THR A 320 -21.87 -6.05 2.18
CA THR A 320 -21.34 -5.99 0.83
C THR A 320 -21.16 -4.55 0.37
N ASN A 321 -20.64 -4.38 -0.84
CA ASN A 321 -20.67 -3.12 -1.58
C ASN A 321 -20.96 -3.40 -3.06
N ASN A 322 -21.10 -2.35 -3.86
CA ASN A 322 -21.32 -2.44 -5.31
C ASN A 322 -20.06 -2.17 -6.14
N LEU A 323 -18.88 -2.29 -5.51
CA LEU A 323 -17.59 -2.25 -6.19
C LEU A 323 -17.19 -3.67 -6.59
N SER A 324 -16.47 -3.80 -7.68
CA SER A 324 -15.94 -5.10 -8.10
C SER A 324 -14.74 -4.95 -9.02
N PHE A 325 -14.03 -6.03 -9.28
CA PHE A 325 -12.93 -6.09 -10.22
C PHE A 325 -13.13 -7.10 -11.37
N GLY A 326 -14.35 -7.53 -11.58
CA GLY A 326 -14.73 -8.36 -12.72
C GLY A 326 -14.39 -9.84 -12.57
N SER A 327 -13.17 -10.17 -12.22
CA SER A 327 -12.75 -11.55 -11.98
C SER A 327 -11.83 -11.62 -10.78
N PRO A 328 -12.01 -12.58 -9.86
CA PRO A 328 -11.08 -12.75 -8.74
C PRO A 328 -9.66 -12.98 -9.27
N PRO A 329 -8.66 -12.23 -8.77
CA PRO A 329 -7.28 -12.49 -9.14
C PRO A 329 -6.81 -13.83 -8.55
N PRO A 330 -5.84 -14.50 -9.17
CA PRO A 330 -5.21 -15.65 -8.56
C PRO A 330 -4.47 -15.25 -7.27
N PRO A 331 -4.27 -16.19 -6.32
CA PRO A 331 -3.43 -15.95 -5.17
C PRO A 331 -2.05 -15.45 -5.58
N ALA A 332 -1.54 -14.45 -4.89
CA ALA A 332 -0.25 -13.85 -5.17
C ALA A 332 0.55 -13.65 -3.88
N SER A 333 1.88 -13.55 -4.02
CA SER A 333 2.80 -13.27 -2.91
C SER A 333 3.57 -11.99 -3.23
N PRO A 334 2.98 -10.81 -3.01
CA PRO A 334 3.69 -9.55 -3.21
C PRO A 334 4.86 -9.43 -2.23
N PRO A 335 5.90 -8.64 -2.53
CA PRO A 335 6.94 -8.35 -1.58
C PRO A 335 6.43 -7.40 -0.47
N GLY A 336 6.81 -7.70 0.78
CA GLY A 336 6.42 -6.90 1.92
C GLY A 336 5.09 -7.31 2.57
N PRO A 337 4.70 -6.66 3.68
CA PRO A 337 3.60 -7.09 4.52
C PRO A 337 2.22 -6.52 4.13
N ALA A 338 2.06 -5.91 2.97
CA ALA A 338 0.81 -5.33 2.50
C ALA A 338 0.38 -5.87 1.14
N ILE A 339 -0.92 -5.84 0.88
CA ILE A 339 -1.52 -6.05 -0.45
C ILE A 339 -2.28 -4.79 -0.87
N LEU A 340 -2.40 -4.59 -2.18
CA LEU A 340 -3.18 -3.51 -2.81
C LEU A 340 -4.14 -4.11 -3.82
N VAL A 341 -5.39 -3.65 -3.79
CA VAL A 341 -6.44 -4.10 -4.70
C VAL A 341 -7.24 -2.90 -5.17
N THR A 342 -7.47 -2.79 -6.49
CA THR A 342 -8.31 -1.73 -7.05
C THR A 342 -9.64 -2.32 -7.49
N GLU A 343 -10.72 -1.66 -7.10
CA GLU A 343 -12.09 -2.03 -7.41
C GLU A 343 -12.92 -0.81 -7.83
N ASN A 344 -13.98 -1.00 -8.60
CA ASN A 344 -14.85 0.09 -9.06
C ASN A 344 -16.29 -0.38 -9.35
N THR A 345 -17.20 0.60 -9.56
CA THR A 345 -18.61 0.34 -9.86
C THR A 345 -18.87 -0.05 -11.31
N THR A 346 -17.88 -0.02 -12.20
CA THR A 346 -18.04 -0.34 -13.62
C THR A 346 -17.64 -1.76 -13.98
N ASN A 347 -17.13 -2.52 -13.03
CA ASN A 347 -16.67 -3.88 -13.24
C ASN A 347 -15.59 -4.01 -14.32
N SER A 348 -14.84 -2.93 -14.57
CA SER A 348 -13.88 -2.81 -15.66
C SER A 348 -12.42 -2.86 -15.21
N SER A 349 -12.14 -2.78 -13.91
CA SER A 349 -10.80 -2.97 -13.40
C SER A 349 -10.55 -4.45 -13.14
N THR A 350 -9.39 -4.91 -13.52
CA THR A 350 -8.87 -6.19 -13.05
C THR A 350 -8.15 -5.92 -11.74
N ALA A 351 -8.56 -6.57 -10.67
CA ALA A 351 -7.80 -6.48 -9.45
C ALA A 351 -6.54 -7.30 -9.58
N ASN A 352 -5.45 -6.63 -9.35
CA ASN A 352 -4.19 -7.28 -9.07
C ASN A 352 -3.88 -7.06 -7.59
N CYS A 353 -3.34 -8.07 -6.93
CA CYS A 353 -2.64 -7.85 -5.69
C CYS A 353 -1.38 -7.06 -6.03
N ALA A 354 -1.50 -5.74 -6.03
CA ALA A 354 -0.55 -4.88 -6.68
C ALA A 354 0.76 -4.83 -5.89
N PHE A 355 1.76 -5.50 -6.38
CA PHE A 355 3.16 -5.24 -6.18
C PHE A 355 3.76 -4.88 -7.54
N ALA A 356 4.92 -4.23 -7.52
CA ALA A 356 5.60 -3.81 -8.73
C ALA A 356 6.90 -4.58 -8.88
N THR A 357 7.27 -4.88 -10.11
CA THR A 357 8.51 -5.63 -10.41
C THR A 357 9.25 -5.03 -11.59
N ALA A 358 10.59 -5.15 -11.56
CA ALA A 358 11.47 -4.93 -12.68
C ALA A 358 12.37 -6.16 -12.81
N VAL A 359 12.10 -7.02 -13.76
CA VAL A 359 12.69 -8.36 -13.86
C VAL A 359 13.28 -8.64 -15.24
N GLY A 360 14.19 -9.60 -15.32
CA GLY A 360 14.75 -10.11 -16.56
C GLY A 360 15.41 -9.04 -17.41
N ASP A 361 15.06 -9.01 -18.72
CA ASP A 361 15.45 -7.98 -19.69
C ASP A 361 14.63 -6.67 -19.48
N THR A 362 14.61 -6.24 -18.24
CA THR A 362 13.90 -5.13 -17.63
C THR A 362 12.46 -4.96 -18.10
N HIS A 363 11.68 -6.02 -17.85
CA HIS A 363 10.24 -5.98 -17.93
C HIS A 363 9.68 -5.31 -16.66
N GLU A 364 9.10 -4.13 -16.84
CA GLU A 364 8.47 -3.35 -15.77
C GLU A 364 7.02 -3.79 -15.59
N HIS A 365 6.63 -4.08 -14.36
CA HIS A 365 5.25 -4.33 -13.98
C HIS A 365 4.88 -3.39 -12.84
N THR A 366 4.07 -2.39 -13.13
CA THR A 366 3.73 -1.31 -12.21
C THR A 366 2.77 -1.73 -11.11
N PHE A 367 2.65 -0.93 -10.06
CA PHE A 367 1.71 -1.17 -8.96
C PHE A 367 0.25 -1.27 -9.40
N SER A 368 -0.12 -0.68 -10.51
CA SER A 368 -1.49 -0.77 -11.06
C SER A 368 -1.68 -1.93 -12.04
N GLY A 369 -0.63 -2.70 -12.35
CA GLY A 369 -0.74 -3.82 -13.26
C GLY A 369 -0.48 -3.50 -14.73
N LEU A 370 0.10 -2.35 -15.07
CA LEU A 370 0.64 -2.06 -16.40
C LEU A 370 1.99 -2.77 -16.55
N ALA A 371 2.17 -3.54 -17.62
CA ALA A 371 3.47 -4.07 -18.03
C ALA A 371 4.02 -3.30 -19.23
N TYR A 372 5.32 -3.04 -19.24
CA TYR A 372 6.04 -2.48 -20.38
C TYR A 372 7.53 -2.81 -20.31
N ASP A 373 8.23 -2.77 -21.44
CA ASP A 373 9.66 -3.04 -21.52
C ASP A 373 10.45 -1.74 -21.46
N PHE A 374 11.45 -1.70 -20.57
CA PHE A 374 12.32 -0.53 -20.41
C PHE A 374 13.80 -0.90 -20.40
N GLN A 375 14.39 -0.99 -21.59
CA GLN A 375 15.73 -1.55 -21.86
C GLN A 375 16.83 -0.48 -21.93
N ALA A 376 16.67 0.65 -21.25
CA ALA A 376 17.69 1.69 -21.13
C ALA A 376 18.79 1.30 -20.13
N SER A 377 20.00 1.89 -20.28
CA SER A 377 21.12 1.73 -19.34
C SER A 377 21.27 2.99 -18.49
N GLY A 378 21.55 2.82 -17.20
CA GLY A 378 21.80 3.90 -16.24
C GLY A 378 21.21 3.60 -14.87
N ASP A 379 21.24 4.60 -13.99
CA ASP A 379 20.60 4.55 -12.69
C ASP A 379 19.22 5.22 -12.78
N PHE A 380 18.17 4.54 -12.30
CA PHE A 380 16.80 5.02 -12.40
C PHE A 380 16.06 4.90 -11.07
N VAL A 381 15.12 5.83 -10.84
CA VAL A 381 14.14 5.71 -9.77
C VAL A 381 13.07 4.71 -10.22
N GLU A 382 13.01 3.56 -9.55
CA GLU A 382 11.97 2.56 -9.76
C GLU A 382 10.69 2.94 -9.01
N ALA A 383 10.83 3.31 -7.75
CA ALA A 383 9.71 3.74 -6.91
C ALA A 383 10.17 4.78 -5.90
N ARG A 384 9.37 5.85 -5.71
CA ARG A 384 9.58 6.86 -4.67
C ARG A 384 8.23 7.24 -4.07
N THR A 385 8.15 7.22 -2.74
CA THR A 385 6.95 7.63 -2.00
C THR A 385 7.17 9.00 -1.33
N GLY A 386 6.08 9.69 -1.02
CA GLY A 386 6.12 10.95 -0.27
C GLY A 386 6.62 10.81 1.18
N THR A 387 6.76 9.58 1.69
CA THR A 387 7.20 9.26 3.05
C THR A 387 8.72 9.06 3.19
N GLY A 388 9.47 9.22 2.09
CA GLY A 388 10.92 9.06 2.09
C GLY A 388 11.41 7.63 1.85
N PHE A 389 10.53 6.73 1.41
CA PHE A 389 10.93 5.44 0.85
C PHE A 389 11.24 5.63 -0.64
N GLU A 390 12.39 5.12 -1.05
CA GLU A 390 12.87 5.21 -2.43
C GLU A 390 13.57 3.92 -2.83
N VAL A 391 13.34 3.48 -4.07
CA VAL A 391 14.02 2.33 -4.68
C VAL A 391 14.63 2.78 -5.99
N GLU A 392 15.92 2.47 -6.18
CA GLU A 392 16.66 2.72 -7.41
C GLU A 392 17.22 1.40 -7.98
N ALA A 393 17.32 1.33 -9.31
CA ALA A 393 17.98 0.23 -10.01
C ALA A 393 19.03 0.76 -10.99
N ARG A 394 20.18 0.06 -11.06
CA ARG A 394 21.17 0.23 -12.11
C ARG A 394 20.92 -0.78 -13.19
N LYS A 395 20.49 -0.29 -14.34
CA LYS A 395 20.31 -1.10 -15.55
C LYS A 395 21.58 -1.03 -16.39
N VAL A 396 22.03 -2.20 -16.86
CA VAL A 396 23.20 -2.32 -17.73
C VAL A 396 22.81 -3.01 -19.03
N SER A 397 23.29 -2.48 -20.14
CA SER A 397 23.05 -3.00 -21.48
C SER A 397 23.92 -4.24 -21.78
N GLY A 398 23.50 -5.04 -22.75
CA GLY A 398 24.29 -6.10 -23.35
C GLY A 398 24.29 -7.44 -22.60
N ALA A 399 23.20 -7.79 -21.98
CA ALA A 399 23.08 -8.99 -21.16
C ALA A 399 22.78 -10.27 -22.00
N PRO A 400 23.70 -11.24 -21.99
CA PRO A 400 25.15 -11.11 -21.96
C PRO A 400 25.77 -10.63 -23.28
N ASN A 401 25.08 -10.76 -24.45
CA ASN A 401 25.57 -10.38 -25.78
C ASN A 401 24.49 -9.66 -26.61
N TRP A 402 23.53 -9.05 -25.96
CA TRP A 402 22.36 -8.46 -26.60
C TRP A 402 22.38 -6.93 -26.41
N PRO A 403 22.81 -6.13 -27.41
CA PRO A 403 23.06 -4.70 -27.22
C PRO A 403 21.80 -3.86 -26.93
N ASN A 404 20.62 -4.37 -27.28
CA ASN A 404 19.34 -3.71 -27.01
C ASN A 404 18.60 -4.29 -25.78
N ALA A 405 19.13 -5.33 -25.15
CA ALA A 405 18.67 -5.83 -23.88
C ALA A 405 19.30 -5.07 -22.72
N SER A 406 18.63 -4.98 -21.59
CA SER A 406 19.23 -4.48 -20.35
C SER A 406 18.74 -5.27 -19.13
N VAL A 407 19.57 -5.30 -18.08
CA VAL A 407 19.25 -6.03 -16.84
C VAL A 407 19.62 -5.18 -15.63
N ASN A 408 18.94 -5.41 -14.52
CA ASN A 408 19.35 -4.81 -13.27
C ASN A 408 20.62 -5.48 -12.74
N SER A 409 21.68 -4.72 -12.53
CA SER A 409 22.97 -5.20 -11.98
C SER A 409 23.16 -4.82 -10.51
N CYS A 410 22.41 -3.87 -10.03
CA CYS A 410 22.43 -3.36 -8.67
C CYS A 410 21.09 -2.71 -8.36
N VAL A 411 20.60 -2.90 -7.13
CA VAL A 411 19.38 -2.27 -6.63
C VAL A 411 19.61 -1.67 -5.25
N ALA A 412 18.96 -0.58 -4.96
CA ALA A 412 19.07 0.11 -3.67
C ALA A 412 17.71 0.55 -3.14
N THR A 413 17.58 0.60 -1.83
CA THR A 413 16.47 1.27 -1.18
C THR A 413 16.97 2.24 -0.12
N ARG A 414 16.25 3.35 0.05
CA ARG A 414 16.45 4.30 1.13
C ARG A 414 15.17 4.47 1.92
N THR A 415 15.29 4.47 3.24
CA THR A 415 14.20 4.79 4.17
C THR A 415 14.74 5.74 5.23
N GLY A 416 14.31 6.99 5.19
CA GLY A 416 14.88 8.04 6.05
C GLY A 416 16.38 8.18 5.83
N SER A 417 17.18 7.95 6.88
CA SER A 417 18.66 8.01 6.83
C SER A 417 19.32 6.68 6.47
N THR A 418 18.58 5.57 6.41
CA THR A 418 19.14 4.24 6.13
C THR A 418 19.10 3.96 4.64
N SER A 419 20.24 3.60 4.07
CA SER A 419 20.35 3.07 2.71
C SER A 419 20.80 1.61 2.72
N VAL A 420 20.17 0.79 1.89
CA VAL A 420 20.55 -0.63 1.71
C VAL A 420 20.72 -0.88 0.22
N VAL A 421 21.87 -1.43 -0.17
CA VAL A 421 22.21 -1.72 -1.56
C VAL A 421 22.53 -3.19 -1.71
N VAL A 422 21.97 -3.82 -2.74
CA VAL A 422 22.23 -5.21 -3.12
C VAL A 422 22.82 -5.23 -4.53
N ALA A 423 24.00 -5.83 -4.68
CA ALA A 423 24.73 -5.90 -5.95
C ALA A 423 24.99 -7.35 -6.36
N LEU A 424 25.34 -7.55 -7.63
CA LEU A 424 25.74 -8.84 -8.15
C LEU A 424 26.90 -9.45 -7.34
N GLY A 425 26.95 -10.80 -7.30
CA GLY A 425 27.84 -11.58 -6.46
C GLY A 425 27.39 -11.65 -5.00
N PRO A 426 26.08 -11.68 -4.76
CA PRO A 426 25.19 -11.28 -3.68
C PRO A 426 25.86 -10.43 -2.58
N LYS A 427 26.32 -9.22 -2.95
CA LYS A 427 26.95 -8.26 -2.04
C LYS A 427 25.87 -7.35 -1.44
N LEU A 428 25.96 -7.15 -0.12
CA LEU A 428 25.07 -6.27 0.65
C LEU A 428 25.87 -5.08 1.19
N TYR A 429 25.33 -3.87 1.02
CA TYR A 429 25.87 -2.67 1.66
C TYR A 429 24.76 -2.00 2.48
N VAL A 430 25.12 -1.56 3.69
CA VAL A 430 24.26 -0.77 4.59
C VAL A 430 24.96 0.54 4.86
N ASP A 431 24.32 1.65 4.56
CA ASP A 431 24.86 3.01 4.68
C ASP A 431 26.27 3.13 4.04
N GLY A 432 26.39 2.57 2.83
CA GLY A 432 27.61 2.56 2.02
C GLY A 432 28.68 1.57 2.48
N ARG A 433 28.47 0.80 3.54
CA ARG A 433 29.46 -0.15 4.09
C ARG A 433 29.12 -1.59 3.70
N LEU A 434 30.09 -2.31 3.16
CA LEU A 434 29.95 -3.74 2.88
C LEU A 434 29.60 -4.48 4.16
N THR A 435 28.49 -5.20 4.12
CA THR A 435 27.91 -5.87 5.29
C THR A 435 27.78 -7.38 5.02
N THR A 436 28.23 -8.19 5.96
CA THR A 436 28.11 -9.65 5.84
C THR A 436 26.79 -10.12 6.46
N LEU A 437 25.93 -10.72 5.64
CA LEU A 437 24.74 -11.44 6.06
C LEU A 437 24.66 -12.73 5.23
N THR A 438 24.96 -13.87 5.83
CA THR A 438 25.00 -15.16 5.12
C THR A 438 23.62 -15.78 4.96
N SER A 439 22.79 -15.69 5.98
CA SER A 439 21.38 -16.11 6.01
C SER A 439 20.68 -15.51 7.23
N GLY A 440 19.34 -15.57 7.25
CA GLY A 440 18.54 -15.08 8.38
C GLY A 440 18.32 -13.57 8.34
N GLN A 441 18.24 -12.94 9.50
CA GLN A 441 17.76 -11.59 9.67
C GLN A 441 18.83 -10.68 10.29
N LEU A 442 18.91 -9.44 9.78
CA LEU A 442 19.66 -8.32 10.35
C LEU A 442 18.67 -7.19 10.64
N ALA A 443 18.43 -6.88 11.90
CA ALA A 443 17.65 -5.72 12.32
C ALA A 443 18.58 -4.53 12.56
N LEU A 444 18.24 -3.38 11.96
CA LEU A 444 18.98 -2.14 12.11
C LEU A 444 18.34 -1.24 13.17
N PRO A 445 19.11 -0.38 13.87
CA PRO A 445 18.58 0.52 14.91
C PRO A 445 17.48 1.47 14.41
N THR A 446 17.44 1.73 13.11
CA THR A 446 16.43 2.58 12.46
C THR A 446 15.09 1.89 12.24
N GLY A 447 14.94 0.61 12.63
CA GLY A 447 13.74 -0.19 12.42
C GLY A 447 13.67 -0.84 11.04
N VAL A 448 14.69 -0.68 10.21
CA VAL A 448 14.82 -1.44 8.95
C VAL A 448 15.29 -2.85 9.26
N VAL A 449 14.65 -3.83 8.63
CA VAL A 449 14.99 -5.25 8.76
C VAL A 449 15.40 -5.78 7.39
N ILE A 450 16.56 -6.45 7.35
CA ILE A 450 17.07 -7.12 6.16
C ILE A 450 17.01 -8.62 6.41
N ASN A 451 16.31 -9.35 5.57
CA ASN A 451 16.26 -10.81 5.61
C ASN A 451 16.97 -11.38 4.38
N ARG A 452 17.80 -12.40 4.59
CA ARG A 452 18.47 -13.14 3.50
C ARG A 452 18.07 -14.61 3.51
N SER A 453 17.60 -15.11 2.37
CA SER A 453 17.38 -16.53 2.11
C SER A 453 18.04 -16.90 0.78
N GLY A 454 19.12 -17.69 0.84
CA GLY A 454 19.95 -17.96 -0.34
C GLY A 454 20.55 -16.69 -0.94
N ASN A 455 20.24 -16.43 -2.21
CA ASN A 455 20.64 -15.21 -2.92
C ASN A 455 19.55 -14.11 -2.95
N THR A 456 18.48 -14.29 -2.21
CA THR A 456 17.38 -13.32 -2.14
C THR A 456 17.50 -12.49 -0.86
N TYR A 457 17.46 -11.17 -1.03
CA TYR A 457 17.40 -10.21 0.07
C TYR A 457 16.02 -9.55 0.08
N THR A 458 15.41 -9.42 1.25
CA THR A 458 14.19 -8.64 1.47
C THR A 458 14.48 -7.58 2.52
N VAL A 459 14.33 -6.32 2.15
CA VAL A 459 14.53 -5.15 3.02
C VAL A 459 13.17 -4.58 3.33
N VAL A 460 12.81 -4.45 4.61
CA VAL A 460 11.50 -3.94 5.04
C VAL A 460 11.72 -2.86 6.08
N ASN A 461 11.01 -1.74 5.96
CA ASN A 461 11.02 -0.68 6.96
C ASN A 461 9.91 -0.85 7.99
N GLY A 462 9.93 -0.04 9.06
CA GLY A 462 8.92 -0.09 10.12
C GLY A 462 7.49 0.23 9.66
N ALA A 463 7.32 0.90 8.52
CA ALA A 463 6.02 1.18 7.90
C ALA A 463 5.56 0.04 6.97
N GLY A 464 6.44 -0.92 6.66
CA GLY A 464 6.15 -2.07 5.82
C GLY A 464 6.42 -1.87 4.34
N ASP A 465 7.02 -0.73 3.92
CA ASP A 465 7.54 -0.63 2.56
C ASP A 465 8.73 -1.56 2.41
N SER A 466 8.87 -2.18 1.25
CA SER A 466 9.87 -3.23 1.08
C SER A 466 10.49 -3.23 -0.32
N MET A 467 11.74 -3.70 -0.37
CA MET A 467 12.46 -4.06 -1.59
C MET A 467 12.90 -5.51 -1.48
N LYS A 468 12.59 -6.32 -2.49
CA LYS A 468 13.10 -7.69 -2.62
C LYS A 468 14.02 -7.76 -3.83
N ALA A 469 15.23 -8.24 -3.63
CA ALA A 469 16.24 -8.45 -4.66
C ALA A 469 16.61 -9.93 -4.73
N ALA A 470 16.26 -10.60 -5.82
CA ALA A 470 16.70 -11.95 -6.11
C ALA A 470 17.93 -11.90 -7.03
N VAL A 471 19.10 -12.21 -6.47
CA VAL A 471 20.39 -12.08 -7.17
C VAL A 471 20.68 -13.32 -7.98
N ASN A 472 20.60 -13.21 -9.29
CA ASN A 472 21.02 -14.22 -10.26
C ASN A 472 22.52 -14.02 -10.62
N PRO A 473 23.16 -14.92 -11.36
CA PRO A 473 24.57 -14.78 -11.71
C PRO A 473 24.92 -13.46 -12.39
N ASN A 474 24.08 -12.98 -13.30
CA ASN A 474 24.35 -11.82 -14.15
C ASN A 474 23.29 -10.71 -14.08
N TYR A 475 22.23 -10.89 -13.31
CA TYR A 475 21.15 -9.92 -13.19
C TYR A 475 20.45 -10.04 -11.82
N ILE A 476 19.62 -9.06 -11.51
CA ILE A 476 18.83 -9.03 -10.27
C ILE A 476 17.37 -8.83 -10.65
N ASP A 477 16.50 -9.72 -10.19
CA ASP A 477 15.06 -9.50 -10.23
C ASP A 477 14.64 -8.66 -9.03
N LEU A 478 14.02 -7.51 -9.32
CA LEU A 478 13.56 -6.56 -8.33
C LEU A 478 12.05 -6.67 -8.14
N SER A 479 11.62 -6.61 -6.88
CA SER A 479 10.21 -6.44 -6.54
C SER A 479 10.09 -5.40 -5.42
N VAL A 480 9.03 -4.59 -5.48
CA VAL A 480 8.77 -3.49 -4.53
C VAL A 480 7.37 -3.65 -3.95
N GLY A 481 7.27 -3.57 -2.63
CA GLY A 481 6.00 -3.59 -1.89
C GLY A 481 5.82 -2.31 -1.08
N LEU A 482 4.58 -1.86 -0.92
CA LEU A 482 4.24 -0.65 -0.19
C LEU A 482 3.40 -0.99 1.05
N GLY A 483 3.87 -0.60 2.22
CA GLY A 483 3.18 -0.75 3.51
C GLY A 483 2.75 0.57 4.14
N THR A 484 3.21 1.70 3.62
CA THR A 484 2.91 3.05 4.13
C THR A 484 1.55 3.53 3.61
N TRP A 485 0.74 4.11 4.48
CA TRP A 485 -0.60 4.63 4.14
C TRP A 485 -0.73 6.14 4.42
N PRO A 486 -1.59 6.84 3.66
CA PRO A 486 -1.81 6.66 2.23
C PRO A 486 -0.51 6.99 1.50
N THR A 487 -0.30 6.42 0.34
CA THR A 487 0.94 6.67 -0.39
C THR A 487 0.68 7.11 -1.82
N THR A 488 1.48 8.07 -2.28
CA THR A 488 1.65 8.35 -3.70
C THR A 488 2.99 7.77 -4.10
N VAL A 489 3.00 6.86 -5.05
CA VAL A 489 4.22 6.26 -5.58
C VAL A 489 4.48 6.79 -6.99
N ARG A 490 5.72 7.23 -7.23
CA ARG A 490 6.20 7.75 -8.51
C ARG A 490 7.52 7.05 -8.89
N GLY A 491 7.82 6.97 -10.13
CA GLY A 491 9.00 6.27 -10.67
C GLY A 491 8.59 5.40 -11.86
N LEU A 492 9.51 4.57 -12.35
CA LEU A 492 9.23 3.64 -13.45
C LEU A 492 8.11 2.65 -13.12
N LEU A 493 7.95 2.28 -11.85
CA LEU A 493 6.92 1.35 -11.37
C LEU A 493 5.62 2.03 -10.91
N GLY A 494 5.51 3.36 -11.00
CA GLY A 494 4.33 4.12 -10.58
C GLY A 494 3.41 4.48 -11.74
N ASN A 495 2.09 4.52 -11.45
CA ASN A 495 1.09 5.06 -12.37
C ASN A 495 0.36 6.25 -11.74
N PRO A 496 0.00 7.30 -12.52
CA PRO A 496 -0.79 8.39 -12.00
C PRO A 496 -2.20 7.88 -11.62
N ASN A 497 -2.59 8.12 -10.37
CA ASN A 497 -3.92 7.73 -9.85
C ASN A 497 -4.30 6.25 -10.09
N ASN A 498 -3.30 5.35 -10.12
CA ASN A 498 -3.46 3.93 -10.46
C ASN A 498 -4.11 3.68 -11.85
N ASP A 499 -4.00 4.61 -12.76
CA ASP A 499 -4.52 4.46 -14.13
C ASP A 499 -3.52 3.64 -14.96
N VAL A 500 -3.84 2.37 -15.21
CA VAL A 500 -3.01 1.44 -16.00
C VAL A 500 -2.78 1.89 -17.45
N THR A 501 -3.54 2.85 -17.94
CA THR A 501 -3.41 3.37 -19.31
C THR A 501 -2.43 4.53 -19.41
N LYS A 502 -1.77 4.91 -18.30
CA LYS A 502 -0.91 6.09 -18.23
C LYS A 502 0.40 5.84 -17.50
N LEU A 503 1.44 6.57 -17.92
CA LEU A 503 2.70 6.75 -17.23
C LEU A 503 2.93 8.24 -16.95
N GLU A 504 3.61 8.58 -15.86
CA GLU A 504 3.89 9.95 -15.44
C GLU A 504 5.39 10.18 -15.33
N ALA A 505 5.92 11.17 -16.06
CA ALA A 505 7.29 11.63 -15.95
C ALA A 505 7.56 12.34 -14.61
N ALA A 506 8.84 12.53 -14.26
CA ALA A 506 9.22 13.14 -12.99
C ALA A 506 8.77 14.60 -12.82
N ASP A 507 8.52 15.31 -13.91
CA ASP A 507 7.97 16.67 -13.92
C ASP A 507 6.43 16.74 -13.84
N GLY A 508 5.75 15.58 -13.85
CA GLY A 508 4.30 15.49 -13.83
C GLY A 508 3.65 15.37 -15.21
N THR A 509 4.43 15.35 -16.29
CA THR A 509 3.91 15.11 -17.64
C THR A 509 3.33 13.70 -17.75
N VAL A 510 2.08 13.58 -18.19
CA VAL A 510 1.35 12.30 -18.29
C VAL A 510 1.29 11.84 -19.75
N PHE A 511 1.63 10.58 -19.97
CA PHE A 511 1.60 9.91 -21.26
C PHE A 511 0.54 8.82 -21.28
N ASN A 512 -0.16 8.67 -22.40
CA ASN A 512 -1.02 7.51 -22.64
C ASN A 512 -0.18 6.36 -23.21
N VAL A 513 -0.41 5.14 -22.74
CA VAL A 513 0.25 3.93 -23.29
C VAL A 513 -0.52 3.39 -24.49
N PRO A 514 0.16 2.76 -25.47
CA PRO A 514 1.61 2.60 -25.58
C PRO A 514 2.33 3.91 -25.95
N LEU A 515 3.50 4.11 -25.36
CA LEU A 515 4.35 5.28 -25.70
C LEU A 515 5.10 5.03 -27.02
N SER A 516 5.40 6.12 -27.75
CA SER A 516 6.40 6.03 -28.82
C SER A 516 7.77 5.69 -28.23
N PHE A 517 8.66 5.14 -29.04
CA PHE A 517 10.05 4.89 -28.62
C PHE A 517 10.70 6.16 -28.07
N ASN A 518 10.53 7.29 -28.76
CA ASN A 518 11.08 8.55 -28.31
C ASN A 518 10.52 8.99 -26.95
N ASP A 519 9.21 8.91 -26.77
CA ASP A 519 8.57 9.33 -25.52
C ASP A 519 8.96 8.41 -24.35
N LEU A 520 9.06 7.10 -24.60
CA LEU A 520 9.44 6.14 -23.57
C LEU A 520 10.88 6.35 -23.10
N TYR A 521 11.84 6.45 -24.02
CA TYR A 521 13.26 6.45 -23.65
C TYR A 521 13.85 7.86 -23.47
N ASN A 522 13.48 8.84 -24.32
CA ASN A 522 14.10 10.16 -24.32
C ASN A 522 13.34 11.21 -23.50
N VAL A 523 12.07 10.95 -23.14
CA VAL A 523 11.28 11.87 -22.32
C VAL A 523 10.94 11.22 -20.98
N TYR A 524 10.06 10.20 -20.97
CA TYR A 524 9.60 9.55 -19.76
C TYR A 524 10.76 8.90 -18.98
N GLY A 525 11.48 7.96 -19.58
CA GLY A 525 12.58 7.26 -18.93
C GLY A 525 13.75 8.20 -18.55
N GLN A 526 14.08 9.16 -19.43
CA GLN A 526 15.09 10.16 -19.11
C GLN A 526 14.73 11.00 -17.88
N SER A 527 13.45 11.27 -17.63
CA SER A 527 13.00 12.04 -16.48
C SER A 527 13.24 11.31 -15.14
N TRP A 528 13.26 9.97 -15.15
CA TRP A 528 13.50 9.14 -13.97
C TRP A 528 14.97 8.76 -13.79
N ARG A 529 15.85 9.20 -14.66
CA ARG A 529 17.29 8.93 -14.55
C ARG A 529 17.90 9.66 -13.38
N VAL A 530 18.68 8.95 -12.56
CA VAL A 530 19.38 9.50 -11.40
C VAL A 530 20.79 9.93 -11.84
N PRO A 531 21.21 11.17 -11.57
CA PRO A 531 22.56 11.61 -11.89
C PRO A 531 23.59 10.90 -10.97
N PRO A 532 24.82 10.65 -11.44
CA PRO A 532 25.86 9.93 -10.70
C PRO A 532 26.19 10.52 -9.32
N THR A 533 25.95 11.82 -9.13
CA THR A 533 26.20 12.51 -7.86
C THR A 533 25.11 12.33 -6.81
N ALA A 534 23.93 11.82 -7.20
CA ALA A 534 22.76 11.66 -6.33
C ALA A 534 22.32 10.22 -6.14
N THR A 535 22.93 9.26 -6.84
CA THR A 535 22.50 7.86 -6.83
C THR A 535 22.78 7.17 -5.49
N LEU A 536 21.82 6.36 -5.05
CA LEU A 536 21.97 5.43 -3.93
C LEU A 536 22.91 4.26 -4.29
N LEU A 537 23.13 4.02 -5.58
CA LEU A 537 23.87 2.88 -6.13
C LEU A 537 25.39 3.11 -6.19
N ALA A 538 25.89 4.18 -5.57
CA ALA A 538 27.32 4.49 -5.51
C ALA A 538 28.20 3.32 -4.98
N PRO A 539 27.77 2.46 -4.02
CA PRO A 539 28.55 1.31 -3.57
C PRO A 539 28.78 0.22 -4.64
N CYS A 540 27.97 0.21 -5.71
CA CYS A 540 28.09 -0.77 -6.77
C CYS A 540 29.32 -0.50 -7.64
N SER A 541 30.13 -1.53 -7.86
CA SER A 541 31.33 -1.45 -8.68
C SER A 541 30.99 -1.29 -10.17
N GLY A 542 31.85 -0.60 -10.92
CA GLY A 542 31.76 -0.39 -12.36
C GLY A 542 31.40 1.04 -12.76
N GLN A 543 31.73 1.40 -14.00
CA GLN A 543 31.29 2.67 -14.57
C GLN A 543 29.79 2.62 -14.86
N ILE A 544 29.09 3.71 -14.56
CA ILE A 544 27.70 3.87 -14.95
C ILE A 544 27.66 4.02 -16.47
N GLN A 545 27.14 3.00 -17.15
CA GLN A 545 26.82 3.12 -18.57
C GLN A 545 25.48 3.84 -18.68
N THR A 546 25.44 4.91 -19.44
CA THR A 546 24.20 5.63 -19.73
C THR A 546 23.90 5.53 -21.22
N GLY A 547 22.69 5.13 -21.57
CA GLY A 547 22.29 5.04 -22.96
C GLY A 547 20.88 4.46 -23.10
N ASN A 548 20.36 4.60 -24.30
CA ASN A 548 19.11 3.98 -24.68
C ASN A 548 19.39 2.87 -25.71
N PRO A 549 18.56 1.84 -25.85
CA PRO A 549 18.71 0.88 -26.94
C PRO A 549 18.58 1.61 -28.28
N SER A 550 19.14 1.04 -29.34
CA SER A 550 19.01 1.62 -30.67
C SER A 550 17.62 1.44 -31.29
N LYS A 551 16.90 0.41 -30.82
CA LYS A 551 15.52 0.08 -31.18
C LYS A 551 14.90 -0.71 -30.03
N PRO A 552 13.56 -0.83 -29.97
CA PRO A 552 12.90 -1.80 -29.08
C PRO A 552 13.42 -3.21 -29.37
N PHE A 553 13.47 -4.05 -28.33
CA PHE A 553 13.89 -5.43 -28.43
C PHE A 553 12.80 -6.34 -27.87
N PHE A 554 12.24 -7.16 -28.75
CA PHE A 554 11.11 -8.02 -28.43
C PHE A 554 11.37 -9.48 -28.85
N VAL A 555 10.52 -10.38 -28.41
CA VAL A 555 10.62 -11.82 -28.72
C VAL A 555 10.71 -12.11 -30.23
N ASN A 556 10.10 -11.27 -31.08
CA ASN A 556 10.16 -11.43 -32.53
C ASN A 556 11.50 -11.03 -33.17
N ASP A 557 12.35 -10.32 -32.43
CA ASP A 557 13.72 -9.99 -32.87
C ASP A 557 14.70 -11.16 -32.66
N LEU A 558 14.27 -12.20 -31.91
CA LEU A 558 15.08 -13.39 -31.69
C LEU A 558 15.19 -14.26 -32.99
N PRO A 559 16.34 -14.94 -33.21
CA PRO A 559 16.43 -15.99 -34.22
C PRO A 559 15.32 -17.04 -34.00
N PRO A 560 14.63 -17.51 -35.06
CA PRO A 560 13.49 -18.42 -34.94
C PRO A 560 13.75 -19.65 -34.08
N ASP A 561 14.89 -20.34 -34.33
CA ASP A 561 15.25 -21.56 -33.59
C ASP A 561 15.47 -21.30 -32.11
N LEU A 562 16.11 -20.18 -31.75
CA LEU A 562 16.34 -19.79 -30.36
C LEU A 562 15.03 -19.43 -29.66
N ARG A 563 14.15 -18.70 -30.37
CA ARG A 563 12.81 -18.36 -29.88
C ARG A 563 11.99 -19.59 -29.57
N GLU A 564 11.94 -20.56 -30.48
CA GLU A 564 11.19 -21.81 -30.30
C GLU A 564 11.71 -22.61 -29.11
N GLN A 565 13.05 -22.76 -28.97
CA GLN A 565 13.66 -23.43 -27.85
C GLN A 565 13.32 -22.74 -26.50
N ALA A 566 13.46 -21.42 -26.45
CA ALA A 566 13.15 -20.62 -25.24
C ALA A 566 11.65 -20.69 -24.89
N GLN A 567 10.78 -20.59 -25.87
CA GLN A 567 9.33 -20.72 -25.67
C GLN A 567 8.95 -22.09 -25.11
N ALA A 568 9.59 -23.16 -25.61
CA ALA A 568 9.35 -24.50 -25.07
C ALA A 568 9.71 -24.65 -23.60
N VAL A 569 10.73 -23.93 -23.11
CA VAL A 569 11.06 -23.87 -21.67
C VAL A 569 9.92 -23.21 -20.89
N CYS A 570 9.42 -22.05 -21.35
CA CYS A 570 8.35 -21.32 -20.68
C CYS A 570 7.01 -22.08 -20.68
N VAL A 571 6.69 -22.75 -21.76
CA VAL A 571 5.50 -23.62 -21.86
C VAL A 571 5.59 -24.79 -20.87
N ARG A 572 6.75 -25.47 -20.78
CA ARG A 572 6.96 -26.54 -19.79
C ARG A 572 6.88 -26.04 -18.33
N ALA A 573 7.23 -24.79 -18.10
CA ALA A 573 7.11 -24.15 -16.79
C ALA A 573 5.69 -23.64 -16.47
N GLU A 574 4.71 -23.91 -17.37
CA GLU A 574 3.30 -23.52 -17.24
C GLU A 574 3.10 -22.00 -17.05
N ILE A 575 3.91 -21.20 -17.74
CA ILE A 575 3.83 -19.75 -17.67
C ILE A 575 2.53 -19.26 -18.30
N HIS A 576 1.85 -18.33 -17.62
CA HIS A 576 0.62 -17.72 -18.12
C HIS A 576 0.82 -17.09 -19.50
N GLN A 577 -0.17 -17.24 -20.41
CA GLN A 577 -0.10 -16.78 -21.80
C GLN A 577 0.31 -15.29 -21.93
N ALA A 578 -0.19 -14.42 -21.06
CA ALA A 578 0.15 -12.99 -21.10
C ALA A 578 1.62 -12.68 -20.74
N LEU A 579 2.34 -13.60 -20.11
CA LEU A 579 3.74 -13.46 -19.72
C LEU A 579 4.68 -14.30 -20.61
N LEU A 580 4.12 -15.05 -21.57
CA LEU A 580 4.88 -16.03 -22.35
C LEU A 580 5.96 -15.36 -23.21
N ASN A 581 5.68 -14.20 -23.80
CA ASN A 581 6.64 -13.47 -24.63
C ASN A 581 7.83 -12.96 -23.80
N ASN A 582 7.57 -12.37 -22.62
CA ASN A 582 8.62 -11.88 -21.73
C ASN A 582 9.48 -13.05 -21.21
N CYS A 583 8.84 -14.14 -20.77
CA CYS A 583 9.56 -15.35 -20.39
C CYS A 583 10.42 -15.90 -21.54
N THR A 584 9.89 -15.97 -22.76
CA THR A 584 10.62 -16.46 -23.93
C THR A 584 11.83 -15.59 -24.23
N LEU A 585 11.69 -14.26 -24.17
CA LEU A 585 12.79 -13.33 -24.37
C LEU A 585 13.87 -13.53 -23.31
N ASP A 586 13.48 -13.54 -22.03
CA ASP A 586 14.39 -13.73 -20.92
C ASP A 586 15.12 -15.08 -20.94
N VAL A 587 14.42 -16.16 -21.26
CA VAL A 587 15.05 -17.47 -21.39
C VAL A 587 16.09 -17.48 -22.51
N ALA A 588 15.80 -16.83 -23.63
CA ALA A 588 16.73 -16.74 -24.76
C ALA A 588 17.98 -15.89 -24.42
N VAL A 589 17.80 -14.80 -23.65
CA VAL A 589 18.87 -13.84 -23.32
C VAL A 589 19.66 -14.24 -22.08
N LEU A 590 18.98 -14.76 -21.05
CA LEU A 590 19.53 -14.99 -19.70
C LEU A 590 19.67 -16.48 -19.36
N GLY A 591 19.05 -17.37 -20.13
CA GLY A 591 19.06 -18.81 -19.94
C GLY A 591 17.82 -19.34 -19.21
N GLU A 592 17.66 -20.69 -19.21
CA GLU A 592 16.44 -21.38 -18.76
C GLU A 592 15.96 -20.99 -17.35
N LYS A 593 16.88 -20.64 -16.44
CA LYS A 593 16.54 -20.26 -15.06
C LYS A 593 15.72 -18.96 -14.99
N ALA A 594 15.77 -18.12 -16.01
CA ALA A 594 14.97 -16.90 -16.08
C ALA A 594 13.46 -17.18 -16.07
N ALA A 595 13.02 -18.35 -16.51
CA ALA A 595 11.62 -18.74 -16.43
C ALA A 595 11.06 -18.76 -15.00
N GLN A 596 11.90 -18.94 -13.97
CA GLN A 596 11.46 -19.11 -12.60
C GLN A 596 10.74 -17.89 -12.02
N VAL A 597 11.09 -16.68 -12.46
CA VAL A 597 10.44 -15.44 -11.97
C VAL A 597 8.99 -15.33 -12.44
N TYR A 598 8.64 -16.03 -13.52
CA TYR A 598 7.30 -16.03 -14.12
C TYR A 598 6.39 -17.14 -13.59
N VAL A 599 6.94 -18.15 -12.89
CA VAL A 599 6.14 -19.26 -12.34
C VAL A 599 5.20 -18.73 -11.26
N GLY A 600 3.89 -18.83 -11.51
CA GLY A 600 2.86 -18.30 -10.61
C GLY A 600 2.82 -16.75 -10.53
N ALA A 601 3.52 -16.05 -11.44
CA ALA A 601 3.43 -14.59 -11.50
C ALA A 601 2.05 -14.14 -11.98
N ILE A 602 1.62 -12.98 -11.48
CA ILE A 602 0.35 -12.39 -11.85
C ILE A 602 0.45 -11.81 -13.26
N PRO A 603 -0.48 -12.16 -14.17
CA PRO A 603 -0.51 -11.54 -15.48
C PRO A 603 -0.78 -10.03 -15.38
N PRO A 604 -0.22 -9.22 -16.28
CA PRO A 604 -0.51 -7.79 -16.31
C PRO A 604 -1.98 -7.53 -16.68
N THR A 605 -2.52 -6.45 -16.13
CA THR A 605 -3.83 -5.93 -16.50
C THR A 605 -3.83 -5.37 -17.92
N LEU A 606 -2.73 -4.69 -18.27
CA LEU A 606 -2.52 -4.10 -19.59
C LEU A 606 -1.06 -4.29 -20.00
N ASP A 607 -0.85 -4.75 -21.23
CA ASP A 607 0.44 -4.69 -21.91
C ASP A 607 0.55 -3.34 -22.63
N GLY A 608 1.45 -2.50 -22.15
CA GLY A 608 1.72 -1.16 -22.65
C GLY A 608 2.81 -1.12 -23.72
N ASN A 609 3.36 -2.25 -24.14
CA ASN A 609 4.32 -2.31 -25.23
C ASN A 609 3.64 -1.91 -26.56
N PRO A 610 4.38 -1.23 -27.46
CA PRO A 610 3.88 -1.00 -28.81
C PRO A 610 3.51 -2.33 -29.46
N ARG A 611 2.33 -2.42 -30.02
CA ARG A 611 1.94 -3.61 -30.82
C ARG A 611 2.87 -3.69 -32.03
N GLN A 612 3.50 -4.83 -32.19
CA GLN A 612 4.35 -5.15 -33.34
C GLN A 612 3.52 -5.39 -34.60
#